data_2b1f46e9ed5d77ff9e0bab21a174af21
#
_entry.id   2b1f46e9ed5d77ff9e0bab21a174af21
#
_cell.length_a   1.000
_cell.length_b   1.000
_cell.length_c   1.000
_cell.angle_alpha   90.00
_cell.angle_beta   90.00
_cell.angle_gamma   90.00
#
_symmetry.space_group_name_H-M   'P 1'
#
loop_
_entity.id
_entity.type
_entity.pdbx_description
1 polymer ?
#
loop_
_entity_poly.entity_id
_entity_poly.type
_entity_poly.pdbx_seq_one_letter_code
_entity_poly.pdbx_strand_id
1 'polypeptide(L)'
;EEIVIAAFSIGAVLLTAIWVSQRPLRAVVTRRLPAVRVPRGDPIVVVYKARNSTRFRSGRATIIDRCDDAQTRVPVPSVTANAELNVTGSIPTRRRGVFDVGPFEIERIDPFWLTVGRRRDTVRTSVIVHPKIYDLIGPHGAVRVVENESVLRRATADPMSGFVSMREYVAGDDPRMIHWPTTARTGTLMVREHVEVRRPEFTVVLDTAPSAGTPDDFEEAVDVAATLAVHALRSGLDVVVRTTDRDHAGRPSPLTADASVLDLLTPVQQSDDHTLLSVAALFTGGFDQTSVVVVTGPTGPSSRFATSERMSVVRIGNGAVGGPGIVLAANDAREFVRRWRSWG
;
A
#
# COMPACT_ATOMS: atom_id res chain seq x y z
N GLU A 1 32.31 26.00 57.61
CA GLU A 1 32.76 26.75 56.38
C GLU A 1 32.80 25.84 55.17
N GLU A 2 33.36 24.63 55.25
CA GLU A 2 33.45 23.69 54.11
C GLU A 2 32.11 23.30 53.51
N ILE A 3 31.09 23.09 54.36
CA ILE A 3 29.73 22.76 53.88
C ILE A 3 29.10 23.92 53.11
N VAL A 4 29.38 25.15 53.50
CA VAL A 4 28.86 26.34 52.84
C VAL A 4 29.53 26.50 51.46
N ILE A 5 30.84 26.29 51.41
CA ILE A 5 31.61 26.34 50.13
C ILE A 5 31.14 25.25 49.18
N ALA A 6 30.90 24.02 49.69
CA ALA A 6 30.38 22.92 48.89
C ALA A 6 28.97 23.23 48.37
N ALA A 7 28.09 23.79 49.18
CA ALA A 7 26.74 24.18 48.75
C ALA A 7 26.76 25.27 47.69
N PHE A 8 27.59 26.31 47.83
CA PHE A 8 27.77 27.34 46.78
C PHE A 8 28.31 26.76 45.46
N SER A 9 29.28 25.84 45.54
CA SER A 9 29.86 25.20 44.37
C SER A 9 28.83 24.36 43.63
N ILE A 10 28.05 23.56 44.33
CA ILE A 10 26.96 22.76 43.75
C ILE A 10 25.88 23.67 43.15
N GLY A 11 25.51 24.75 43.85
CA GLY A 11 24.56 25.74 43.35
C GLY A 11 25.03 26.42 42.05
N ALA A 12 26.30 26.79 41.98
CA ALA A 12 26.90 27.39 40.79
C ALA A 12 26.92 26.41 39.59
N VAL A 13 27.25 25.15 39.84
CA VAL A 13 27.22 24.10 38.81
C VAL A 13 25.78 23.89 38.31
N LEU A 14 24.80 23.80 39.20
CA LEU A 14 23.38 23.63 38.81
C LEU A 14 22.86 24.83 38.00
N LEU A 15 23.16 26.07 38.45
CA LEU A 15 22.77 27.28 37.73
C LEU A 15 23.40 27.32 36.33
N THR A 16 24.69 26.94 36.21
CA THR A 16 25.39 26.87 34.94
C THR A 16 24.76 25.79 34.02
N ALA A 17 24.43 24.62 34.57
CA ALA A 17 23.80 23.55 33.85
C ALA A 17 22.42 23.98 33.30
N ILE A 18 21.58 24.57 34.14
CA ILE A 18 20.27 25.11 33.73
C ILE A 18 20.41 26.17 32.65
N TRP A 19 21.34 27.10 32.83
CA TRP A 19 21.56 28.18 31.87
C TRP A 19 22.05 27.67 30.50
N VAL A 20 22.92 26.66 30.48
CA VAL A 20 23.42 26.05 29.25
C VAL A 20 22.31 25.23 28.54
N SER A 21 21.53 24.44 29.29
CA SER A 21 20.50 23.60 28.69
C SER A 21 19.33 24.41 28.13
N GLN A 22 18.97 25.53 28.79
CA GLN A 22 17.87 26.40 28.37
C GLN A 22 18.23 27.38 27.24
N ARG A 23 19.50 27.53 26.92
CA ARG A 23 19.89 28.39 25.79
C ARG A 23 19.35 27.83 24.48
N PRO A 24 18.74 28.65 23.61
CA PRO A 24 18.30 28.22 22.30
C PRO A 24 19.49 27.72 21.48
N LEU A 25 19.26 26.68 20.67
CA LEU A 25 20.25 26.26 19.69
C LEU A 25 20.50 27.41 18.72
N ARG A 26 21.78 27.78 18.51
CA ARG A 26 22.15 28.81 17.54
C ARG A 26 21.92 28.41 16.10
N ALA A 27 21.69 27.09 15.84
CA ALA A 27 21.33 26.58 14.54
C ALA A 27 19.79 26.48 14.42
N VAL A 28 19.27 26.94 13.30
CA VAL A 28 17.89 26.72 12.89
C VAL A 28 17.81 25.33 12.25
N VAL A 29 16.93 24.50 12.78
CA VAL A 29 16.73 23.16 12.26
C VAL A 29 15.44 23.15 11.43
N THR A 30 15.54 22.69 10.20
CA THR A 30 14.38 22.46 9.32
C THR A 30 14.33 21.01 8.94
N ARG A 31 13.11 20.44 8.94
CA ARG A 31 12.84 19.06 8.55
C ARG A 31 12.44 18.98 7.07
N ARG A 32 12.93 17.96 6.37
CA ARG A 32 12.48 17.57 5.04
C ARG A 32 12.23 16.08 5.01
N LEU A 33 11.14 15.68 4.38
CA LEU A 33 10.83 14.28 4.05
C LEU A 33 11.05 14.10 2.54
N PRO A 34 12.09 13.36 2.13
CA PRO A 34 12.35 13.08 0.71
C PRO A 34 11.20 12.34 0.04
N ALA A 35 10.52 11.46 0.79
CA ALA A 35 9.36 10.73 0.33
C ALA A 35 8.22 10.90 1.34
N VAL A 36 7.04 11.24 0.83
CA VAL A 36 5.79 11.32 1.60
C VAL A 36 4.93 10.06 1.44
N ARG A 37 5.37 9.12 0.61
CA ARG A 37 4.74 7.83 0.35
C ARG A 37 5.80 6.75 0.52
N VAL A 38 5.57 5.81 1.44
CA VAL A 38 6.55 4.78 1.83
C VAL A 38 5.84 3.43 1.95
N PRO A 39 6.40 2.34 1.43
CA PRO A 39 5.84 1.00 1.66
C PRO A 39 5.94 0.59 3.14
N ARG A 40 4.98 -0.18 3.61
CA ARG A 40 5.01 -0.79 4.94
C ARG A 40 6.30 -1.61 5.13
N GLY A 41 6.93 -1.45 6.28
CA GLY A 41 8.20 -2.11 6.62
C GLY A 41 9.45 -1.38 6.15
N ASP A 42 9.32 -0.42 5.23
CA ASP A 42 10.43 0.46 4.87
C ASP A 42 10.42 1.69 5.79
N PRO A 43 11.57 2.19 6.26
CA PRO A 43 11.59 3.31 7.19
C PRO A 43 11.27 4.64 6.48
N ILE A 44 10.55 5.52 7.17
CA ILE A 44 10.41 6.90 6.75
C ILE A 44 11.76 7.59 6.98
N VAL A 45 12.39 8.00 5.90
CA VAL A 45 13.65 8.75 5.95
C VAL A 45 13.33 10.22 6.21
N VAL A 46 13.94 10.79 7.24
CA VAL A 46 13.79 12.20 7.60
C VAL A 46 15.14 12.88 7.55
N VAL A 47 15.23 13.99 6.82
CA VAL A 47 16.45 14.79 6.71
C VAL A 47 16.26 16.09 7.49
N TYR A 48 17.13 16.33 8.45
CA TYR A 48 17.17 17.58 9.21
C TYR A 48 18.34 18.43 8.74
N LYS A 49 18.02 19.60 8.26
CA LYS A 49 19.01 20.61 7.87
C LYS A 49 19.21 21.59 9.02
N ALA A 50 20.37 21.55 9.66
CA ALA A 50 20.77 22.46 10.70
C ALA A 50 21.62 23.56 10.10
N ARG A 51 21.14 24.80 10.09
CA ARG A 51 21.86 26.00 9.58
C ARG A 51 22.23 26.91 10.73
N ASN A 52 23.51 27.18 10.89
CA ASN A 52 24.03 28.12 11.85
C ASN A 52 24.42 29.43 11.15
N SER A 53 23.60 30.47 11.29
CA SER A 53 23.85 31.81 10.71
C SER A 53 24.61 32.72 11.64
N THR A 54 25.08 32.22 12.79
CA THR A 54 25.81 33.05 13.79
C THR A 54 27.32 32.92 13.63
N ARG A 55 28.04 33.89 14.17
CA ARG A 55 29.50 33.88 14.19
C ARG A 55 30.13 32.90 15.19
N PHE A 56 29.33 32.25 15.99
CA PHE A 56 29.78 31.29 16.99
C PHE A 56 29.30 29.87 16.66
N ARG A 57 30.07 28.90 17.10
CA ARG A 57 29.69 27.48 16.99
C ARG A 57 28.38 27.18 17.73
N SER A 58 27.49 26.37 17.15
CA SER A 58 26.28 25.90 17.84
C SER A 58 26.67 24.86 18.91
N GLY A 59 25.82 24.69 19.92
CA GLY A 59 25.93 23.55 20.82
C GLY A 59 25.54 22.25 20.15
N ARG A 60 25.81 21.11 20.79
CA ARG A 60 25.27 19.81 20.43
C ARG A 60 23.78 19.73 20.81
N ALA A 61 23.01 18.97 20.08
CA ALA A 61 21.60 18.73 20.35
C ALA A 61 21.22 17.33 19.89
N THR A 62 20.05 16.86 20.33
CA THR A 62 19.42 15.65 19.82
C THR A 62 18.03 16.02 19.32
N ILE A 63 17.70 15.63 18.11
CA ILE A 63 16.35 15.76 17.57
C ILE A 63 15.59 14.48 17.92
N ILE A 64 14.40 14.65 18.48
CA ILE A 64 13.45 13.58 18.75
C ILE A 64 12.27 13.83 17.84
N ASP A 65 12.03 12.95 16.89
CA ASP A 65 10.87 13.02 16.00
C ASP A 65 9.99 11.77 16.16
N ARG A 66 8.70 11.93 15.95
CA ARG A 66 7.70 10.88 16.19
C ARG A 66 6.78 10.74 14.99
N CYS A 67 6.36 9.52 14.77
CA CYS A 67 5.30 9.19 13.84
C CYS A 67 4.50 8.05 14.47
N ASP A 68 3.26 8.32 14.84
CA ASP A 68 2.43 7.39 15.62
C ASP A 68 3.17 6.93 16.89
N ASP A 69 3.24 5.64 17.16
CA ASP A 69 3.96 5.05 18.30
C ASP A 69 5.49 4.99 18.11
N ALA A 70 5.97 5.22 16.90
CA ALA A 70 7.39 5.17 16.59
C ALA A 70 8.08 6.50 16.84
N GLN A 71 9.32 6.45 17.34
CA GLN A 71 10.16 7.63 17.50
C GLN A 71 11.58 7.36 16.98
N THR A 72 12.22 8.43 16.52
CA THR A 72 13.66 8.45 16.21
C THR A 72 14.37 9.48 17.03
N ARG A 73 15.64 9.21 17.36
CA ARG A 73 16.54 10.15 18.04
C ARG A 73 17.76 10.36 17.17
N VAL A 74 17.94 11.58 16.70
CA VAL A 74 19.01 11.92 15.77
C VAL A 74 19.96 12.89 16.43
N PRO A 75 21.24 12.50 16.69
CA PRO A 75 22.23 13.40 17.26
C PRO A 75 22.62 14.44 16.22
N VAL A 76 22.57 15.71 16.62
CA VAL A 76 23.04 16.86 15.84
C VAL A 76 24.35 17.33 16.44
N PRO A 77 25.47 17.10 15.76
CA PRO A 77 26.76 17.63 16.22
C PRO A 77 26.78 19.18 16.19
N SER A 78 27.76 19.75 16.83
CA SER A 78 27.87 21.20 16.81
C SER A 78 28.23 21.71 15.41
N VAL A 79 27.42 22.66 14.91
CA VAL A 79 27.59 23.28 13.58
C VAL A 79 28.50 24.51 13.72
N THR A 80 29.51 24.58 12.87
CA THR A 80 30.45 25.73 12.84
C THR A 80 29.72 27.04 12.46
N ALA A 81 30.37 28.18 12.68
CA ALA A 81 29.84 29.48 12.29
C ALA A 81 29.55 29.52 10.78
N ASN A 82 28.42 30.09 10.39
CA ASN A 82 28.00 30.29 9.01
C ASN A 82 27.97 28.98 8.16
N ALA A 83 27.80 27.81 8.80
CA ALA A 83 27.77 26.53 8.12
C ALA A 83 26.42 25.88 8.22
N GLU A 84 26.22 24.90 7.33
CA GLU A 84 25.05 24.01 7.29
C GLU A 84 25.48 22.56 7.48
N LEU A 85 24.62 21.77 8.09
CA LEU A 85 24.82 20.35 8.30
C LEU A 85 23.50 19.62 8.06
N ASN A 86 23.55 18.55 7.29
CA ASN A 86 22.42 17.65 7.14
C ASN A 86 22.65 16.40 8.00
N VAL A 87 21.65 16.04 8.79
CA VAL A 87 21.62 14.78 9.55
C VAL A 87 20.36 14.01 9.17
N THR A 88 20.48 12.70 9.08
CA THR A 88 19.40 11.83 8.64
C THR A 88 18.94 10.96 9.80
N GLY A 89 17.62 10.85 9.94
CA GLY A 89 16.96 9.92 10.83
C GLY A 89 16.09 8.95 10.05
N SER A 90 15.71 7.86 10.70
CA SER A 90 14.77 6.89 10.15
C SER A 90 13.71 6.55 11.20
N ILE A 91 12.44 6.53 10.78
CA ILE A 91 11.32 6.15 11.63
C ILE A 91 10.74 4.85 11.05
N PRO A 92 10.69 3.75 11.82
CA PRO A 92 10.17 2.48 11.32
C PRO A 92 8.67 2.57 11.08
N THR A 93 8.18 1.93 10.01
CA THR A 93 6.77 1.80 9.69
C THR A 93 6.33 0.37 9.96
N ARG A 94 5.34 0.17 10.81
CA ARG A 94 4.81 -1.15 11.15
C ARG A 94 3.46 -1.42 10.51
N ARG A 95 2.63 -0.39 10.40
CA ARG A 95 1.27 -0.45 9.87
C ARG A 95 1.14 0.51 8.70
N ARG A 96 0.25 0.19 7.78
CA ARG A 96 -0.16 1.11 6.72
C ARG A 96 -1.16 2.13 7.25
N GLY A 97 -1.29 3.23 6.54
CA GLY A 97 -2.21 4.31 6.89
C GLY A 97 -1.65 5.68 6.57
N VAL A 98 -2.38 6.69 6.98
CA VAL A 98 -1.94 8.09 6.91
C VAL A 98 -1.50 8.52 8.29
N PHE A 99 -0.23 8.87 8.44
CA PHE A 99 0.38 9.22 9.71
C PHE A 99 0.98 10.61 9.65
N ASP A 100 0.92 11.33 10.76
CA ASP A 100 1.59 12.61 10.90
C ASP A 100 2.97 12.42 11.53
N VAL A 101 4.01 12.82 10.79
CA VAL A 101 5.36 12.92 11.33
C VAL A 101 5.49 14.25 12.03
N GLY A 102 5.98 14.24 13.29
CA GLY A 102 6.17 15.40 14.13
C GLY A 102 4.99 15.74 15.04
N PRO A 103 5.06 16.83 15.78
CA PRO A 103 6.14 17.83 15.82
C PRO A 103 7.44 17.26 16.39
N PHE A 104 8.58 17.67 15.85
CA PHE A 104 9.86 17.22 16.40
C PHE A 104 10.30 18.10 17.57
N GLU A 105 11.07 17.51 18.47
CA GLU A 105 11.64 18.17 19.63
C GLU A 105 13.15 18.25 19.50
N ILE A 106 13.73 19.38 19.88
CA ILE A 106 15.18 19.56 19.99
C ILE A 106 15.53 19.51 21.47
N GLU A 107 16.28 18.48 21.84
CA GLU A 107 16.74 18.25 23.20
C GLU A 107 18.21 18.68 23.33
N ARG A 108 18.51 19.43 24.38
CA ARG A 108 19.90 19.82 24.75
C ARG A 108 20.16 19.36 26.16
N ILE A 109 21.24 18.66 26.32
CA ILE A 109 21.72 18.21 27.61
C ILE A 109 22.92 19.10 27.97
N ASP A 110 22.99 19.55 29.19
CA ASP A 110 24.15 20.31 29.71
C ASP A 110 25.40 19.40 29.79
N PRO A 111 26.62 19.98 29.86
CA PRO A 111 27.87 19.21 29.92
C PRO A 111 27.98 18.27 31.12
N PHE A 112 27.20 18.49 32.18
CA PHE A 112 27.26 17.73 33.42
C PHE A 112 26.13 16.69 33.50
N TRP A 113 25.25 16.63 32.47
CA TRP A 113 24.09 15.72 32.41
C TRP A 113 23.05 15.90 33.54
N LEU A 114 23.00 17.10 34.11
CA LEU A 114 22.13 17.43 35.24
C LEU A 114 20.77 17.96 34.79
N THR A 115 20.74 18.61 33.63
CA THR A 115 19.52 19.27 33.13
C THR A 115 19.32 19.04 31.63
N VAL A 116 18.05 19.04 31.22
CA VAL A 116 17.62 18.86 29.84
C VAL A 116 16.72 20.02 29.42
N GLY A 117 17.18 20.80 28.45
CA GLY A 117 16.38 21.81 27.79
C GLY A 117 15.68 21.22 26.57
N ARG A 118 14.37 21.43 26.42
CA ARG A 118 13.59 20.96 25.28
C ARG A 118 12.93 22.12 24.56
N ARG A 119 13.00 22.11 23.25
CA ARG A 119 12.27 23.03 22.37
C ARG A 119 11.51 22.24 21.34
N ARG A 120 10.22 22.50 21.22
CA ARG A 120 9.32 21.82 20.30
C ARG A 120 9.10 22.68 19.06
N ASP A 121 9.18 22.07 17.87
CA ASP A 121 8.68 22.64 16.62
C ASP A 121 7.17 22.36 16.54
N THR A 122 6.48 23.11 15.72
CA THR A 122 5.02 22.95 15.51
C THR A 122 4.67 22.27 14.19
N VAL A 123 5.66 22.07 13.32
CA VAL A 123 5.43 21.55 11.96
C VAL A 123 5.12 20.06 11.98
N ARG A 124 3.96 19.70 11.45
CA ARG A 124 3.58 18.31 11.14
C ARG A 124 3.58 18.11 9.63
N THR A 125 3.86 16.91 9.20
CA THR A 125 3.84 16.53 7.79
C THR A 125 3.21 15.17 7.66
N SER A 126 2.13 15.07 6.90
CA SER A 126 1.45 13.78 6.69
C SER A 126 2.25 12.92 5.72
N VAL A 127 2.40 11.65 6.07
CA VAL A 127 3.04 10.60 5.29
C VAL A 127 2.06 9.45 5.10
N ILE A 128 2.02 8.92 3.91
CA ILE A 128 1.17 7.78 3.56
C ILE A 128 2.05 6.52 3.55
N VAL A 129 1.73 5.56 4.41
CA VAL A 129 2.36 4.25 4.43
C VAL A 129 1.46 3.29 3.67
N HIS A 130 1.93 2.88 2.49
CA HIS A 130 1.20 1.96 1.61
C HIS A 130 1.42 0.50 1.97
N PRO A 131 0.53 -0.41 1.51
CA PRO A 131 0.81 -1.83 1.47
C PRO A 131 2.12 -2.12 0.73
N LYS A 132 2.83 -3.15 1.15
CA LYS A 132 4.04 -3.59 0.49
C LYS A 132 3.71 -4.42 -0.74
N ILE A 133 4.32 -4.08 -1.86
CA ILE A 133 4.20 -4.83 -3.11
C ILE A 133 5.41 -5.72 -3.28
N TYR A 134 5.18 -6.94 -3.74
CA TYR A 134 6.22 -7.91 -4.08
C TYR A 134 6.17 -8.20 -5.59
N ASP A 135 7.33 -8.38 -6.20
CA ASP A 135 7.40 -8.76 -7.61
C ASP A 135 7.05 -10.24 -7.78
N LEU A 136 5.94 -10.50 -8.45
CA LEU A 136 5.56 -11.84 -8.87
C LEU A 136 6.26 -12.16 -10.20
N ILE A 137 7.16 -13.14 -10.18
CA ILE A 137 7.91 -13.58 -11.35
C ILE A 137 7.36 -14.93 -11.80
N GLY A 138 7.02 -15.03 -13.08
CA GLY A 138 6.64 -16.27 -13.75
C GLY A 138 5.29 -16.20 -14.44
N PRO A 139 5.20 -16.76 -15.66
CA PRO A 139 3.95 -16.78 -16.41
C PRO A 139 2.91 -17.75 -15.85
N HIS A 140 3.28 -18.68 -14.95
CA HIS A 140 2.50 -19.85 -14.64
C HIS A 140 1.57 -19.74 -13.43
N GLY A 141 1.92 -18.95 -12.40
CA GLY A 141 1.04 -18.75 -11.24
C GLY A 141 -0.20 -17.90 -11.57
N ALA A 142 -0.06 -16.91 -12.45
CA ALA A 142 -1.17 -16.12 -12.95
C ALA A 142 -2.08 -16.91 -13.91
N VAL A 143 -1.55 -17.94 -14.59
CA VAL A 143 -2.23 -18.66 -15.66
C VAL A 143 -3.37 -19.54 -15.14
N ARG A 144 -3.24 -20.15 -13.95
CA ARG A 144 -4.35 -20.89 -13.35
C ARG A 144 -5.42 -19.99 -12.74
N VAL A 145 -5.02 -18.84 -12.23
CA VAL A 145 -5.94 -17.78 -11.81
C VAL A 145 -6.58 -17.12 -13.03
N VAL A 146 -5.90 -17.15 -14.18
CA VAL A 146 -6.35 -16.62 -15.48
C VAL A 146 -6.24 -17.73 -16.54
N GLU A 147 -6.85 -18.88 -16.32
CA GLU A 147 -6.90 -19.95 -17.32
C GLU A 147 -7.65 -19.55 -18.61
N ASN A 148 -8.09 -18.30 -18.68
CA ASN A 148 -8.56 -17.63 -19.88
C ASN A 148 -7.46 -16.88 -20.68
N GLU A 149 -6.17 -17.17 -20.44
CA GLU A 149 -5.09 -16.55 -21.23
C GLU A 149 -5.23 -16.83 -22.73
N SER A 150 -5.83 -17.95 -23.10
CA SER A 150 -6.15 -18.23 -24.51
C SER A 150 -7.21 -17.28 -25.08
N VAL A 151 -8.14 -16.81 -24.25
CA VAL A 151 -9.13 -15.79 -24.62
C VAL A 151 -8.46 -14.40 -24.58
N LEU A 152 -7.59 -14.15 -23.59
CA LEU A 152 -6.79 -12.92 -23.50
C LEU A 152 -5.87 -12.74 -24.69
N ARG A 153 -5.10 -13.76 -25.06
CA ARG A 153 -4.21 -13.71 -26.23
C ARG A 153 -4.94 -13.49 -27.53
N ARG A 154 -6.15 -14.04 -27.66
CA ARG A 154 -7.00 -13.79 -28.82
C ARG A 154 -7.58 -12.38 -28.82
N ALA A 155 -7.92 -11.83 -27.65
CA ALA A 155 -8.43 -10.46 -27.51
C ALA A 155 -7.34 -9.38 -27.66
N THR A 156 -6.11 -9.65 -27.23
CA THR A 156 -4.99 -8.68 -27.33
C THR A 156 -4.22 -8.80 -28.65
N ALA A 157 -4.30 -9.94 -29.35
CA ALA A 157 -3.53 -10.15 -30.60
C ALA A 157 -4.08 -9.40 -31.80
N ASP A 158 -5.31 -8.89 -31.75
CA ASP A 158 -5.90 -8.16 -32.88
C ASP A 158 -6.84 -7.03 -32.43
N PRO A 159 -6.34 -5.80 -32.28
CA PRO A 159 -7.16 -4.63 -31.96
C PRO A 159 -8.21 -4.29 -33.04
N MET A 160 -8.10 -4.88 -34.23
CA MET A 160 -9.04 -4.72 -35.34
C MET A 160 -10.08 -5.82 -35.42
N SER A 161 -9.98 -6.88 -34.62
CA SER A 161 -10.82 -8.07 -34.71
C SER A 161 -12.04 -8.09 -33.78
N GLY A 162 -12.68 -6.95 -33.61
CA GLY A 162 -14.10 -6.98 -33.20
C GLY A 162 -15.02 -7.63 -34.25
N PHE A 163 -14.44 -8.17 -35.31
CA PHE A 163 -15.12 -8.88 -36.37
C PHE A 163 -15.27 -10.36 -35.99
N VAL A 164 -16.47 -10.78 -35.62
CA VAL A 164 -16.76 -12.19 -35.28
C VAL A 164 -17.34 -12.95 -36.45
N SER A 165 -18.31 -12.37 -37.08
CA SER A 165 -18.98 -13.02 -38.20
C SER A 165 -19.69 -12.00 -39.11
N MET A 166 -20.06 -12.46 -40.31
CA MET A 166 -21.03 -11.79 -41.16
C MET A 166 -22.32 -12.59 -41.11
N ARG A 167 -23.42 -11.93 -40.81
CA ARG A 167 -24.75 -12.49 -40.88
C ARG A 167 -25.64 -11.69 -41.82
N GLU A 168 -26.73 -12.29 -42.24
CA GLU A 168 -27.73 -11.58 -43.01
C GLU A 168 -28.40 -10.48 -42.16
N TYR A 169 -28.68 -9.37 -42.82
CA TYR A 169 -29.40 -8.25 -42.22
C TYR A 169 -30.82 -8.67 -41.84
N VAL A 170 -31.18 -8.33 -40.61
CA VAL A 170 -32.56 -8.52 -40.11
C VAL A 170 -33.14 -7.11 -39.87
N ALA A 171 -34.43 -6.95 -40.19
CA ALA A 171 -35.12 -5.69 -39.97
C ALA A 171 -35.02 -5.23 -38.52
N GLY A 172 -34.36 -4.08 -38.28
CA GLY A 172 -34.01 -3.52 -36.96
C GLY A 172 -32.52 -3.39 -36.72
N ASP A 173 -31.66 -3.97 -37.56
CA ASP A 173 -30.23 -3.76 -37.48
C ASP A 173 -29.86 -2.36 -37.96
N ASP A 174 -28.78 -1.76 -37.40
CA ASP A 174 -28.27 -0.48 -37.82
C ASP A 174 -27.73 -0.56 -39.26
N PRO A 175 -28.29 0.21 -40.22
CA PRO A 175 -27.84 0.20 -41.60
C PRO A 175 -26.37 0.59 -41.81
N ARG A 176 -25.76 1.28 -40.83
CA ARG A 176 -24.32 1.66 -40.85
C ARG A 176 -23.40 0.46 -40.73
N MET A 177 -23.90 -0.65 -40.19
CA MET A 177 -23.13 -1.90 -40.01
C MET A 177 -23.15 -2.78 -41.26
N ILE A 178 -23.84 -2.39 -42.33
CA ILE A 178 -23.89 -3.16 -43.60
C ILE A 178 -22.51 -3.16 -44.25
N HIS A 179 -22.03 -4.39 -44.55
CA HIS A 179 -20.76 -4.57 -45.24
C HIS A 179 -21.02 -4.66 -46.75
N TRP A 180 -20.98 -3.52 -47.41
CA TRP A 180 -21.28 -3.37 -48.82
C TRP A 180 -20.49 -4.27 -49.74
N PRO A 181 -19.16 -4.51 -49.56
CA PRO A 181 -18.41 -5.40 -50.43
C PRO A 181 -18.91 -6.87 -50.40
N THR A 182 -19.30 -7.38 -49.25
CA THR A 182 -19.85 -8.73 -49.14
C THR A 182 -21.28 -8.78 -49.68
N THR A 183 -22.08 -7.79 -49.36
CA THR A 183 -23.45 -7.64 -49.90
C THR A 183 -23.43 -7.66 -51.44
N ALA A 184 -22.47 -6.98 -52.07
CA ALA A 184 -22.35 -6.99 -53.53
C ALA A 184 -21.94 -8.36 -54.13
N ARG A 185 -21.27 -9.22 -53.33
CA ARG A 185 -20.86 -10.56 -53.79
C ARG A 185 -21.95 -11.60 -53.56
N THR A 186 -22.67 -11.48 -52.45
CA THR A 186 -23.67 -12.49 -52.06
C THR A 186 -25.07 -12.18 -52.60
N GLY A 187 -25.33 -10.92 -52.96
CA GLY A 187 -26.65 -10.42 -53.36
C GLY A 187 -27.63 -10.26 -52.22
N THR A 188 -27.25 -10.58 -50.99
CA THR A 188 -28.05 -10.41 -49.74
C THR A 188 -27.39 -9.37 -48.86
N LEU A 189 -28.17 -8.56 -48.13
CA LEU A 189 -27.63 -7.57 -47.23
C LEU A 189 -26.90 -8.26 -46.07
N MET A 190 -25.60 -7.99 -45.95
CA MET A 190 -24.75 -8.58 -44.89
C MET A 190 -24.32 -7.53 -43.89
N VAL A 191 -24.48 -7.87 -42.60
CA VAL A 191 -24.09 -7.00 -41.48
C VAL A 191 -22.83 -7.56 -40.80
N ARG A 192 -21.92 -6.67 -40.45
CA ARG A 192 -20.79 -7.02 -39.57
C ARG A 192 -21.29 -7.18 -38.14
N GLU A 193 -21.12 -8.35 -37.59
CA GLU A 193 -21.34 -8.58 -36.18
C GLU A 193 -20.05 -8.29 -35.43
N HIS A 194 -20.10 -7.25 -34.61
CA HIS A 194 -19.00 -6.88 -33.72
C HIS A 194 -19.37 -7.42 -32.33
N VAL A 195 -18.53 -8.27 -31.78
CA VAL A 195 -18.57 -8.54 -30.36
C VAL A 195 -17.73 -7.47 -29.67
N GLU A 196 -18.33 -6.77 -28.74
CA GLU A 196 -17.61 -5.88 -27.85
C GLU A 196 -16.58 -6.70 -27.08
N VAL A 197 -15.33 -6.68 -27.49
CA VAL A 197 -14.23 -7.36 -26.79
C VAL A 197 -14.02 -6.62 -25.49
N ARG A 198 -14.73 -7.00 -24.45
CA ARG A 198 -14.47 -6.51 -23.10
C ARG A 198 -13.14 -7.10 -22.65
N ARG A 199 -12.26 -6.23 -22.12
CA ARG A 199 -11.04 -6.70 -21.49
C ARG A 199 -11.42 -7.62 -20.33
N PRO A 200 -10.73 -8.75 -20.17
CA PRO A 200 -11.02 -9.62 -19.04
C PRO A 200 -10.73 -8.87 -17.73
N GLU A 201 -11.70 -8.93 -16.85
CA GLU A 201 -11.65 -8.29 -15.55
C GLU A 201 -11.06 -9.25 -14.52
N PHE A 202 -10.15 -8.76 -13.72
CA PHE A 202 -9.57 -9.46 -12.58
C PHE A 202 -10.02 -8.80 -11.29
N THR A 203 -10.80 -9.52 -10.50
CA THR A 203 -11.32 -9.00 -9.23
C THR A 203 -10.55 -9.59 -8.04
N VAL A 204 -9.96 -8.73 -7.23
CA VAL A 204 -9.37 -9.10 -5.94
C VAL A 204 -10.35 -8.72 -4.84
N VAL A 205 -10.73 -9.71 -4.03
CA VAL A 205 -11.59 -9.50 -2.85
C VAL A 205 -10.74 -9.70 -1.59
N LEU A 206 -10.62 -8.67 -0.77
CA LEU A 206 -9.94 -8.73 0.52
C LEU A 206 -10.96 -9.00 1.64
N ASP A 207 -10.74 -10.04 2.40
CA ASP A 207 -11.53 -10.36 3.58
C ASP A 207 -11.08 -9.48 4.76
N THR A 208 -11.99 -8.65 5.26
CA THR A 208 -11.76 -7.71 6.37
C THR A 208 -12.23 -8.25 7.72
N ALA A 209 -12.73 -9.49 7.76
CA ALA A 209 -13.27 -10.08 8.99
C ALA A 209 -12.19 -10.24 10.08
N PRO A 210 -12.39 -9.73 11.30
CA PRO A 210 -11.46 -9.97 12.42
C PRO A 210 -11.35 -11.45 12.79
N SER A 211 -12.40 -12.25 12.51
CA SER A 211 -12.41 -13.70 12.72
C SER A 211 -11.49 -14.46 11.75
N ALA A 212 -11.05 -13.83 10.66
CA ALA A 212 -10.18 -14.47 9.66
C ALA A 212 -8.72 -14.57 10.12
N GLY A 213 -8.26 -13.70 11.02
CA GLY A 213 -6.88 -13.71 11.52
C GLY A 213 -6.56 -12.53 12.43
N THR A 214 -5.34 -12.51 12.94
CA THR A 214 -4.82 -11.41 13.76
C THR A 214 -4.65 -10.13 12.93
N PRO A 215 -4.49 -8.95 13.56
CA PRO A 215 -4.17 -7.73 12.84
C PRO A 215 -2.88 -7.82 11.99
N ASP A 216 -1.88 -8.57 12.45
CA ASP A 216 -0.64 -8.77 11.68
C ASP A 216 -0.87 -9.69 10.47
N ASP A 217 -1.69 -10.74 10.61
CA ASP A 217 -2.10 -11.59 9.48
C ASP A 217 -2.88 -10.79 8.45
N PHE A 218 -3.73 -9.87 8.91
CA PHE A 218 -4.49 -8.98 8.03
C PHE A 218 -3.58 -8.05 7.22
N GLU A 219 -2.53 -7.49 7.85
CA GLU A 219 -1.54 -6.68 7.12
C GLU A 219 -0.83 -7.48 6.02
N GLU A 220 -0.49 -8.76 6.28
CA GLU A 220 0.09 -9.65 5.27
C GLU A 220 -0.92 -9.97 4.15
N ALA A 221 -2.19 -10.18 4.49
CA ALA A 221 -3.25 -10.40 3.49
C ALA A 221 -3.45 -9.18 2.59
N VAL A 222 -3.39 -7.95 3.14
CA VAL A 222 -3.47 -6.72 2.35
C VAL A 222 -2.27 -6.57 1.42
N ASP A 223 -1.06 -6.90 1.87
CA ASP A 223 0.14 -6.86 1.02
C ASP A 223 0.01 -7.84 -0.16
N VAL A 224 -0.54 -9.03 0.08
CA VAL A 224 -0.81 -10.02 -0.98
C VAL A 224 -1.90 -9.54 -1.93
N ALA A 225 -2.99 -8.98 -1.42
CA ALA A 225 -4.07 -8.42 -2.25
C ALA A 225 -3.55 -7.28 -3.14
N ALA A 226 -2.74 -6.36 -2.58
CA ALA A 226 -2.09 -5.29 -3.34
C ALA A 226 -1.14 -5.85 -4.40
N THR A 227 -0.34 -6.86 -4.03
CA THR A 227 0.60 -7.52 -4.94
C THR A 227 -0.11 -8.15 -6.14
N LEU A 228 -1.19 -8.90 -5.90
CA LEU A 228 -1.99 -9.53 -6.95
C LEU A 228 -2.65 -8.50 -7.87
N ALA A 229 -3.26 -7.46 -7.29
CA ALA A 229 -3.92 -6.41 -8.04
C ALA A 229 -2.93 -5.64 -8.94
N VAL A 230 -1.77 -5.24 -8.40
CA VAL A 230 -0.73 -4.55 -9.16
C VAL A 230 -0.13 -5.45 -10.24
N HIS A 231 0.09 -6.73 -9.93
CA HIS A 231 0.59 -7.69 -10.93
C HIS A 231 -0.40 -7.84 -12.09
N ALA A 232 -1.69 -7.96 -11.82
CA ALA A 232 -2.73 -8.04 -12.83
C ALA A 232 -2.81 -6.76 -13.70
N LEU A 233 -2.72 -5.57 -13.08
CA LEU A 233 -2.64 -4.30 -13.82
C LEU A 233 -1.45 -4.24 -14.77
N ARG A 234 -0.27 -4.61 -14.28
CA ARG A 234 0.97 -4.65 -15.09
C ARG A 234 0.90 -5.68 -16.21
N SER A 235 0.06 -6.70 -16.05
CA SER A 235 -0.25 -7.70 -17.07
C SER A 235 -1.30 -7.23 -18.10
N GLY A 236 -1.82 -6.01 -17.98
CA GLY A 236 -2.77 -5.40 -18.90
C GLY A 236 -4.24 -5.80 -18.68
N LEU A 237 -4.58 -6.31 -17.49
CA LEU A 237 -5.95 -6.65 -17.11
C LEU A 237 -6.67 -5.42 -16.55
N ASP A 238 -7.98 -5.38 -16.70
CA ASP A 238 -8.84 -4.46 -15.97
C ASP A 238 -9.01 -5.01 -14.54
N VAL A 239 -8.58 -4.25 -13.53
CA VAL A 239 -8.54 -4.74 -12.14
C VAL A 239 -9.60 -4.03 -11.30
N VAL A 240 -10.35 -4.83 -10.56
CA VAL A 240 -11.29 -4.36 -9.53
C VAL A 240 -10.82 -4.88 -8.18
N VAL A 241 -10.71 -3.99 -7.20
CA VAL A 241 -10.43 -4.38 -5.81
C VAL A 241 -11.66 -4.11 -4.97
N ARG A 242 -12.07 -5.12 -4.20
CA ARG A 242 -13.22 -5.08 -3.29
C ARG A 242 -12.80 -5.53 -1.90
N THR A 243 -13.53 -5.10 -0.91
CA THR A 243 -13.44 -5.56 0.47
C THR A 243 -14.75 -6.20 0.89
N THR A 244 -14.73 -7.05 1.91
CA THR A 244 -15.95 -7.60 2.50
C THR A 244 -16.69 -6.60 3.38
N ASP A 245 -16.09 -5.46 3.68
CA ASP A 245 -16.68 -4.35 4.40
C ASP A 245 -17.66 -3.57 3.50
N ARG A 246 -18.82 -3.22 4.04
CA ARG A 246 -19.87 -2.47 3.31
C ARG A 246 -19.45 -1.07 2.91
N ASP A 247 -18.65 -0.41 3.74
CA ASP A 247 -18.25 0.99 3.51
C ASP A 247 -17.34 1.17 2.29
N HIS A 248 -16.60 0.13 1.92
CA HIS A 248 -15.70 0.13 0.77
C HIS A 248 -16.28 -0.58 -0.47
N ALA A 249 -17.51 -1.08 -0.38
CA ALA A 249 -18.24 -1.72 -1.49
C ALA A 249 -18.78 -0.72 -2.52
N GLY A 250 -18.12 0.42 -2.70
CA GLY A 250 -18.46 1.41 -3.73
C GLY A 250 -18.55 0.80 -5.12
N ARG A 251 -19.22 1.48 -6.04
CA ARG A 251 -19.36 1.01 -7.44
C ARG A 251 -17.98 0.70 -8.00
N PRO A 252 -17.70 -0.54 -8.39
CA PRO A 252 -16.39 -0.91 -8.88
C PRO A 252 -16.13 -0.16 -10.18
N SER A 253 -15.09 0.66 -10.18
CA SER A 253 -14.49 1.18 -11.40
C SER A 253 -13.18 0.46 -11.61
N PRO A 254 -12.86 0.02 -12.82
CA PRO A 254 -11.55 -0.59 -13.10
C PRO A 254 -10.43 0.38 -12.69
N LEU A 255 -9.46 -0.14 -11.94
CA LEU A 255 -8.27 0.60 -11.56
C LEU A 255 -7.30 0.60 -12.74
N THR A 256 -6.65 1.73 -12.97
CA THR A 256 -5.78 1.91 -14.15
C THR A 256 -4.32 2.16 -13.77
N ALA A 257 -4.02 2.32 -12.49
CA ALA A 257 -2.66 2.63 -12.02
C ALA A 257 -2.36 1.95 -10.67
N ASP A 258 -1.10 1.55 -10.49
CA ASP A 258 -0.60 0.97 -9.23
C ASP A 258 -0.92 1.87 -8.03
N ALA A 259 -0.76 3.18 -8.18
CA ALA A 259 -1.05 4.15 -7.12
C ALA A 259 -2.52 4.11 -6.67
N SER A 260 -3.46 3.88 -7.59
CA SER A 260 -4.89 3.80 -7.26
C SER A 260 -5.22 2.57 -6.42
N VAL A 261 -4.56 1.43 -6.69
CA VAL A 261 -4.67 0.22 -5.86
C VAL A 261 -4.18 0.48 -4.44
N LEU A 262 -3.00 1.12 -4.34
CA LEU A 262 -2.37 1.41 -3.06
C LEU A 262 -3.19 2.40 -2.24
N ASP A 263 -3.65 3.48 -2.87
CA ASP A 263 -4.47 4.50 -2.21
C ASP A 263 -5.82 3.92 -1.72
N LEU A 264 -6.40 2.96 -2.46
CA LEU A 264 -7.63 2.27 -2.06
C LEU A 264 -7.38 1.35 -0.86
N LEU A 265 -6.32 0.55 -0.88
CA LEU A 265 -6.04 -0.43 0.16
C LEU A 265 -5.42 0.18 1.42
N THR A 266 -4.81 1.38 1.34
CA THR A 266 -4.16 2.04 2.48
C THR A 266 -5.09 2.28 3.67
N PRO A 267 -6.33 2.80 3.54
CA PRO A 267 -7.21 3.08 4.67
C PRO A 267 -7.98 1.85 5.17
N VAL A 268 -8.00 0.74 4.44
CA VAL A 268 -8.81 -0.44 4.79
C VAL A 268 -8.36 -1.02 6.12
N GLN A 269 -9.29 -1.28 7.03
CA GLN A 269 -9.05 -1.89 8.34
C GLN A 269 -9.89 -3.14 8.51
N GLN A 270 -9.58 -3.96 9.52
CA GLN A 270 -10.49 -5.03 9.93
C GLN A 270 -11.79 -4.43 10.43
N SER A 271 -12.91 -5.01 10.04
CA SER A 271 -14.25 -4.54 10.40
C SER A 271 -15.17 -5.70 10.75
N ASP A 272 -15.96 -5.55 11.81
CA ASP A 272 -17.00 -6.49 12.20
C ASP A 272 -18.27 -6.38 11.32
N ASP A 273 -18.39 -5.31 10.54
CA ASP A 273 -19.57 -5.03 9.70
C ASP A 273 -19.51 -5.75 8.34
N HIS A 274 -18.93 -6.95 8.34
CA HIS A 274 -18.80 -7.78 7.14
C HIS A 274 -20.01 -8.71 6.99
N THR A 275 -20.56 -8.75 5.81
CA THR A 275 -21.50 -9.80 5.41
C THR A 275 -20.86 -10.60 4.28
N LEU A 276 -20.36 -11.81 4.60
CA LEU A 276 -19.90 -12.77 3.59
C LEU A 276 -21.00 -13.10 2.54
N LEU A 277 -22.26 -12.88 2.88
CA LEU A 277 -23.38 -12.89 1.96
C LEU A 277 -23.29 -11.79 0.89
N SER A 278 -22.63 -10.68 1.17
CA SER A 278 -22.41 -9.63 0.18
C SER A 278 -21.37 -10.03 -0.87
N VAL A 279 -20.43 -10.90 -0.56
CA VAL A 279 -19.48 -11.43 -1.55
C VAL A 279 -20.25 -12.29 -2.58
N ALA A 280 -21.12 -13.18 -2.15
CA ALA A 280 -21.98 -13.96 -3.06
C ALA A 280 -22.93 -13.05 -3.87
N ALA A 281 -23.49 -12.00 -3.25
CA ALA A 281 -24.36 -11.02 -3.92
C ALA A 281 -23.59 -10.09 -4.89
N LEU A 282 -22.30 -9.84 -4.64
CA LEU A 282 -21.43 -9.13 -5.57
C LEU A 282 -21.31 -9.89 -6.91
N PHE A 283 -21.70 -11.15 -6.91
CA PHE A 283 -21.50 -12.08 -8.00
C PHE A 283 -22.78 -12.52 -8.71
N THR A 284 -23.95 -12.01 -8.34
CA THR A 284 -25.23 -12.33 -9.01
C THR A 284 -25.41 -11.69 -10.38
N GLY A 285 -24.47 -10.87 -10.85
CA GLY A 285 -24.56 -10.11 -12.10
C GLY A 285 -23.94 -10.75 -13.36
N GLY A 286 -23.55 -12.03 -13.33
CA GLY A 286 -22.97 -12.73 -14.48
C GLY A 286 -21.43 -12.65 -14.55
N PHE A 287 -20.79 -13.83 -14.42
CA PHE A 287 -19.32 -14.00 -14.33
C PHE A 287 -18.61 -14.33 -15.64
N ASP A 288 -19.24 -14.12 -16.75
CA ASP A 288 -18.80 -14.81 -17.98
C ASP A 288 -17.37 -14.47 -18.41
N GLN A 289 -16.76 -13.41 -17.86
CA GLN A 289 -15.40 -12.97 -18.21
C GLN A 289 -14.54 -12.49 -17.02
N THR A 290 -14.92 -12.75 -15.77
CA THR A 290 -14.23 -12.25 -14.58
C THR A 290 -13.54 -13.37 -13.82
N SER A 291 -12.23 -13.23 -13.55
CA SER A 291 -11.49 -14.09 -12.63
C SER A 291 -11.46 -13.45 -11.25
N VAL A 292 -11.84 -14.20 -10.20
CA VAL A 292 -11.95 -13.67 -8.84
C VAL A 292 -10.96 -14.36 -7.93
N VAL A 293 -10.18 -13.56 -7.20
CA VAL A 293 -9.29 -14.06 -6.13
C VAL A 293 -9.74 -13.45 -4.81
N VAL A 294 -10.06 -14.33 -3.86
CA VAL A 294 -10.35 -13.93 -2.48
C VAL A 294 -9.11 -14.13 -1.65
N VAL A 295 -8.64 -13.05 -1.01
CA VAL A 295 -7.52 -13.09 -0.06
C VAL A 295 -8.09 -13.00 1.34
N THR A 296 -7.85 -14.03 2.16
CA THR A 296 -8.37 -14.14 3.53
C THR A 296 -7.27 -14.51 4.51
N GLY A 297 -7.52 -14.32 5.80
CA GLY A 297 -6.63 -14.73 6.87
C GLY A 297 -6.56 -16.25 7.11
N PRO A 298 -5.72 -16.74 8.04
CA PRO A 298 -5.44 -18.16 8.26
C PRO A 298 -6.66 -18.97 8.69
N THR A 299 -7.63 -18.36 9.36
CA THR A 299 -8.86 -18.99 9.85
C THR A 299 -10.09 -18.63 9.03
N GLY A 300 -9.92 -17.86 7.94
CA GLY A 300 -11.01 -17.43 7.08
C GLY A 300 -11.74 -18.61 6.40
N PRO A 301 -13.05 -18.51 6.15
CA PRO A 301 -13.84 -19.58 5.59
C PRO A 301 -13.51 -19.81 4.10
N SER A 302 -13.05 -21.01 3.76
CA SER A 302 -12.77 -21.40 2.37
C SER A 302 -13.98 -22.01 1.66
N SER A 303 -14.79 -22.77 2.36
CA SER A 303 -15.90 -23.56 1.78
C SER A 303 -17.04 -22.71 1.22
N ARG A 304 -17.19 -21.47 1.68
CA ARG A 304 -18.23 -20.55 1.20
C ARG A 304 -17.88 -19.84 -0.10
N PHE A 305 -16.60 -19.83 -0.48
CA PHE A 305 -16.10 -19.14 -1.68
C PHE A 305 -15.85 -20.11 -2.85
N ALA A 306 -15.71 -21.40 -2.57
CA ALA A 306 -15.32 -22.41 -3.57
C ALA A 306 -16.48 -22.88 -4.50
N THR A 307 -17.52 -22.07 -4.67
CA THR A 307 -18.71 -22.48 -5.44
C THR A 307 -18.57 -22.31 -6.96
N SER A 308 -17.46 -21.75 -7.45
CA SER A 308 -17.24 -21.53 -8.88
C SER A 308 -15.82 -21.91 -9.28
N GLU A 309 -15.65 -22.57 -10.44
CA GLU A 309 -14.33 -22.87 -11.03
C GLU A 309 -13.48 -21.61 -11.32
N ARG A 310 -14.10 -20.42 -11.32
CA ARG A 310 -13.47 -19.13 -11.59
C ARG A 310 -13.07 -18.37 -10.33
N MET A 311 -13.32 -18.93 -9.17
CA MET A 311 -12.98 -18.31 -7.90
C MET A 311 -11.84 -19.06 -7.23
N SER A 312 -10.79 -18.33 -6.92
CA SER A 312 -9.61 -18.83 -6.22
C SER A 312 -9.51 -18.22 -4.84
N VAL A 313 -9.21 -19.03 -3.82
CA VAL A 313 -9.01 -18.54 -2.46
C VAL A 313 -7.53 -18.63 -2.11
N VAL A 314 -6.98 -17.52 -1.65
CA VAL A 314 -5.62 -17.41 -1.12
C VAL A 314 -5.72 -17.18 0.38
N ARG A 315 -5.07 -18.02 1.17
CA ARG A 315 -5.07 -17.94 2.63
C ARG A 315 -3.71 -17.48 3.13
N ILE A 316 -3.69 -16.39 3.89
CA ILE A 316 -2.46 -15.76 4.36
C ILE A 316 -2.50 -15.54 5.87
N GLY A 317 -1.41 -15.88 6.54
CA GLY A 317 -1.21 -15.64 7.97
C GLY A 317 -0.60 -16.85 8.67
N ASN A 318 -0.22 -16.64 9.91
CA ASN A 318 0.45 -17.67 10.69
C ASN A 318 -0.43 -18.91 10.88
N GLY A 319 0.09 -20.07 10.48
CA GLY A 319 -0.63 -21.34 10.51
C GLY A 319 -1.66 -21.50 9.38
N ALA A 320 -1.59 -20.73 8.30
CA ALA A 320 -2.44 -20.90 7.15
C ALA A 320 -2.24 -22.29 6.50
N VAL A 321 -3.33 -23.07 6.39
CA VAL A 321 -3.33 -24.42 5.85
C VAL A 321 -4.13 -24.46 4.56
N GLY A 322 -3.61 -25.17 3.57
CA GLY A 322 -4.34 -25.49 2.34
C GLY A 322 -5.55 -26.39 2.61
N GLY A 323 -6.48 -26.44 1.67
CA GLY A 323 -7.69 -27.25 1.75
C GLY A 323 -8.53 -27.16 0.49
N PRO A 324 -9.70 -27.79 0.44
CA PRO A 324 -10.59 -27.70 -0.71
C PRO A 324 -10.93 -26.25 -1.06
N GLY A 325 -10.76 -25.88 -2.34
CA GLY A 325 -11.02 -24.53 -2.83
C GLY A 325 -9.94 -23.50 -2.48
N ILE A 326 -8.88 -23.88 -1.73
CA ILE A 326 -7.74 -23.00 -1.44
C ILE A 326 -6.67 -23.28 -2.48
N VAL A 327 -6.39 -22.27 -3.29
CA VAL A 327 -5.42 -22.36 -4.36
C VAL A 327 -4.00 -22.25 -3.80
N LEU A 328 -3.80 -21.37 -2.81
CA LEU A 328 -2.51 -21.20 -2.17
C LEU A 328 -2.69 -20.77 -0.71
N ALA A 329 -1.88 -21.37 0.19
CA ALA A 329 -1.79 -20.96 1.59
C ALA A 329 -0.34 -20.63 1.93
N ALA A 330 -0.10 -19.55 2.68
CA ALA A 330 1.23 -19.12 3.10
C ALA A 330 1.16 -18.40 4.45
N ASN A 331 2.24 -18.48 5.23
CA ASN A 331 2.30 -17.82 6.55
C ASN A 331 2.50 -16.31 6.46
N ASP A 332 3.11 -15.84 5.39
CA ASP A 332 3.36 -14.41 5.13
C ASP A 332 3.40 -14.12 3.62
N ALA A 333 3.43 -12.84 3.27
CA ALA A 333 3.48 -12.41 1.86
C ALA A 333 4.77 -12.84 1.15
N ARG A 334 5.89 -12.98 1.85
CA ARG A 334 7.16 -13.45 1.25
C ARG A 334 7.09 -14.95 0.92
N GLU A 335 6.49 -15.75 1.80
CA GLU A 335 6.25 -17.16 1.54
C GLU A 335 5.26 -17.35 0.40
N PHE A 336 4.21 -16.50 0.35
CA PHE A 336 3.27 -16.48 -0.77
C PHE A 336 4.03 -16.30 -2.09
N VAL A 337 4.90 -15.31 -2.21
CA VAL A 337 5.69 -15.07 -3.43
C VAL A 337 6.58 -16.24 -3.81
N ARG A 338 7.21 -16.91 -2.82
CA ARG A 338 8.02 -18.10 -3.07
C ARG A 338 7.18 -19.25 -3.60
N ARG A 339 6.01 -19.51 -2.96
CA ARG A 339 5.10 -20.58 -3.38
C ARG A 339 4.45 -20.27 -4.73
N TRP A 340 4.17 -19.01 -5.00
CA TRP A 340 3.65 -18.57 -6.30
C TRP A 340 4.56 -18.96 -7.45
N ARG A 341 5.89 -18.81 -7.28
CA ARG A 341 6.88 -19.20 -8.30
C ARG A 341 6.94 -20.71 -8.56
N SER A 342 6.70 -21.50 -7.54
CA SER A 342 6.72 -22.99 -7.62
C SER A 342 5.36 -23.59 -7.98
N TRP A 343 4.33 -22.77 -8.06
CA TRP A 343 2.98 -23.18 -8.36
C TRP A 343 2.73 -23.05 -9.86
N GLY A 344 3.19 -24.02 -10.63
CA GLY A 344 3.09 -24.05 -12.09
C GLY A 344 3.06 -25.47 -12.60
#